data_dd388158e9152a8b487756062ca6f09e
#
_entry.id   dd388158e9152a8b487756062ca6f09e
#
_cell.length_a   1.000
_cell.length_b   1.000
_cell.length_c   1.000
_cell.angle_alpha   90.00
_cell.angle_beta   90.00
_cell.angle_gamma   90.00
#
_symmetry.space_group_name_H-M   'P 1'
#
loop_
_entity.id
_entity.type
_entity.pdbx_description
1 polymer ?
#
loop_
_entity_poly.entity_id
_entity_poly.type
_entity_poly.pdbx_seq_one_letter_code
_entity_poly.pdbx_strand_id
1 'polypeptide(L)'
;ENWVSNNEFKNLNQKIVKEKKKLGTAGSIFNLIDLCKENLIILNGDSFLVGGIKKLLQSINENHSTKLVCHYMKDTSRFGKIIFNQKNQLINFFEKEKSGPGYINSGIYFFKKEKIVEYKTKGYMSLEHQLIPNMIKNNEKIHVVKINNPKFIDIGTEDSILESKKKAKK
;
A
#
# COMPACT_ATOMS: atom_id res chain seq x y z
N GLU A 1 11.02 -14.40 -13.80
CA GLU A 1 10.98 -13.93 -15.22
C GLU A 1 9.95 -14.73 -16.03
N ASN A 2 9.90 -16.07 -15.91
CA ASN A 2 8.98 -16.92 -16.68
C ASN A 2 7.48 -16.65 -16.42
N TRP A 3 7.11 -16.14 -15.24
CA TRP A 3 5.71 -15.85 -14.92
C TRP A 3 5.17 -14.62 -15.68
N VAL A 4 6.00 -13.61 -15.88
CA VAL A 4 5.63 -12.39 -16.62
C VAL A 4 5.58 -12.64 -18.14
N SER A 5 6.42 -13.54 -18.66
CA SER A 5 6.44 -13.90 -20.07
C SER A 5 5.31 -14.86 -20.48
N ASN A 6 4.72 -15.57 -19.52
CA ASN A 6 3.59 -16.47 -19.77
C ASN A 6 2.29 -15.76 -19.46
N ASN A 7 1.53 -15.28 -20.48
CA ASN A 7 0.11 -15.26 -20.50
C ASN A 7 -0.71 -13.97 -20.47
N GLU A 8 -1.81 -13.99 -19.75
CA GLU A 8 -2.97 -13.10 -19.72
C GLU A 8 -2.64 -11.60 -19.64
N PHE A 9 -1.43 -11.28 -19.21
CA PHE A 9 -0.96 -9.89 -19.03
C PHE A 9 -0.06 -9.39 -20.16
N LYS A 10 0.07 -10.11 -21.28
CA LYS A 10 0.93 -9.72 -22.43
C LYS A 10 0.61 -8.32 -23.00
N ASN A 11 -0.65 -7.90 -22.85
CA ASN A 11 -1.12 -6.59 -23.33
C ASN A 11 -0.82 -5.44 -22.36
N LEU A 12 -0.29 -5.72 -21.18
CA LEU A 12 0.12 -4.70 -20.23
C LEU A 12 1.59 -4.35 -20.48
N ASN A 13 1.89 -3.06 -20.51
CA ASN A 13 3.27 -2.58 -20.58
C ASN A 13 3.97 -2.86 -19.23
N GLN A 14 4.54 -4.06 -19.10
CA GLN A 14 5.17 -4.55 -17.88
C GLN A 14 6.67 -4.29 -17.90
N LYS A 15 7.22 -3.90 -16.76
CA LYS A 15 8.64 -3.74 -16.56
C LYS A 15 9.05 -4.36 -15.23
N ILE A 16 9.95 -5.34 -15.27
CA ILE A 16 10.59 -5.91 -14.09
C ILE A 16 11.86 -5.13 -13.81
N VAL A 17 12.01 -4.64 -12.60
CA VAL A 17 13.24 -3.99 -12.14
C VAL A 17 13.77 -4.73 -10.94
N LYS A 18 14.99 -5.25 -11.06
CA LYS A 18 15.68 -5.97 -10.00
C LYS A 18 16.54 -5.02 -9.17
N GLU A 19 16.35 -5.03 -7.88
CA GLU A 19 17.20 -4.27 -6.96
C GLU A 19 18.55 -4.95 -6.77
N LYS A 20 19.64 -4.18 -6.83
CA LYS A 20 20.99 -4.67 -6.55
C LYS A 20 21.25 -4.82 -5.04
N LYS A 21 20.52 -4.09 -4.21
CA LYS A 21 20.56 -4.10 -2.74
C LYS A 21 19.18 -3.78 -2.19
N LYS A 22 18.88 -4.17 -0.97
CA LYS A 22 17.61 -3.88 -0.31
C LYS A 22 17.41 -2.36 -0.16
N LEU A 23 16.36 -1.83 -0.78
CA LEU A 23 16.03 -0.40 -0.77
C LEU A 23 14.89 -0.05 0.19
N GLY A 24 14.15 -1.05 0.66
CA GLY A 24 12.90 -0.84 1.40
C GLY A 24 11.75 -0.40 0.50
N THR A 25 10.53 -0.40 1.03
CA THR A 25 9.29 -0.19 0.24
C THR A 25 9.26 1.18 -0.47
N ALA A 26 9.61 2.27 0.21
CA ALA A 26 9.69 3.60 -0.42
C ALA A 26 10.93 3.78 -1.29
N GLY A 27 12.07 3.23 -0.89
CA GLY A 27 13.30 3.30 -1.69
C GLY A 27 13.16 2.60 -3.04
N SER A 28 12.40 1.49 -3.11
CA SER A 28 12.04 0.81 -4.35
C SER A 28 11.21 1.70 -5.26
N ILE A 29 10.23 2.42 -4.70
CA ILE A 29 9.41 3.38 -5.44
C ILE A 29 10.30 4.49 -6.02
N PHE A 30 11.19 5.07 -5.21
CA PHE A 30 12.10 6.14 -5.67
C PHE A 30 13.09 5.67 -6.73
N ASN A 31 13.50 4.39 -6.69
CA ASN A 31 14.34 3.79 -7.73
C ASN A 31 13.63 3.70 -9.09
N LEU A 32 12.29 3.65 -9.08
CA LEU A 32 11.45 3.54 -10.26
C LEU A 32 10.75 4.84 -10.64
N ILE A 33 10.85 5.89 -9.84
CA ILE A 33 10.03 7.09 -9.95
C ILE A 33 10.14 7.79 -11.30
N ASP A 34 11.32 7.74 -11.93
CA ASP A 34 11.55 8.37 -13.22
C ASP A 34 10.85 7.61 -14.38
N LEU A 35 10.48 6.35 -14.16
CA LEU A 35 9.69 5.54 -15.10
C LEU A 35 8.17 5.72 -14.89
N CYS A 36 7.76 6.34 -13.79
CA CYS A 36 6.36 6.51 -13.43
C CYS A 36 5.78 7.78 -14.06
N LYS A 37 4.48 7.72 -14.39
CA LYS A 37 3.68 8.87 -14.81
C LYS A 37 3.28 9.73 -13.60
N GLU A 38 2.37 10.68 -13.82
CA GLU A 38 1.93 11.65 -12.80
C GLU A 38 1.25 11.01 -11.59
N ASN A 39 0.52 9.92 -11.80
CA ASN A 39 -0.23 9.22 -10.77
C ASN A 39 0.32 7.81 -10.56
N LEU A 40 0.59 7.46 -9.30
CA LEU A 40 1.11 6.16 -8.90
C LEU A 40 0.08 5.42 -8.06
N ILE A 41 -0.22 4.19 -8.42
CA ILE A 41 -0.86 3.23 -7.52
C ILE A 41 0.20 2.22 -7.11
N ILE A 42 0.37 2.07 -5.80
CA ILE A 42 1.36 1.19 -5.20
C ILE A 42 0.62 0.09 -4.47
N LEU A 43 1.05 -1.14 -4.67
CA LEU A 43 0.46 -2.33 -4.06
C LEU A 43 1.55 -3.13 -3.36
N ASN A 44 1.26 -3.58 -2.14
CA ASN A 44 2.08 -4.62 -1.52
C ASN A 44 1.94 -5.91 -2.33
N GLY A 45 3.04 -6.64 -2.51
CA GLY A 45 3.06 -7.87 -3.31
C GLY A 45 2.55 -9.11 -2.56
N ASP A 46 2.33 -9.00 -1.25
CA ASP A 46 1.93 -10.07 -0.34
C ASP A 46 0.52 -9.91 0.24
N SER A 47 -0.19 -8.89 -0.16
CA SER A 47 -1.54 -8.59 0.37
C SER A 47 -2.53 -8.40 -0.78
N PHE A 48 -3.74 -8.94 -0.63
CA PHE A 48 -4.82 -8.80 -1.59
C PHE A 48 -6.12 -8.39 -0.91
N LEU A 49 -6.72 -7.30 -1.38
CA LEU A 49 -7.99 -6.75 -0.89
C LEU A 49 -9.01 -6.67 -2.02
N VAL A 50 -10.06 -7.48 -1.96
CA VAL A 50 -11.12 -7.48 -2.98
C VAL A 50 -11.81 -6.12 -3.01
N GLY A 51 -11.86 -5.51 -4.20
CA GLY A 51 -12.48 -4.20 -4.39
C GLY A 51 -11.63 -3.00 -3.96
N GLY A 52 -10.45 -3.22 -3.36
CA GLY A 52 -9.58 -2.15 -2.85
C GLY A 52 -9.14 -1.16 -3.93
N ILE A 53 -8.63 -1.66 -5.05
CA ILE A 53 -8.22 -0.83 -6.19
C ILE A 53 -9.42 -0.08 -6.79
N LYS A 54 -10.56 -0.76 -7.00
CA LYS A 54 -11.78 -0.13 -7.53
C LYS A 54 -12.22 1.04 -6.67
N LYS A 55 -12.25 0.86 -5.35
CA LYS A 55 -12.65 1.91 -4.39
C LYS A 55 -11.63 3.07 -4.37
N LEU A 56 -10.34 2.76 -4.45
CA LEU A 56 -9.30 3.78 -4.57
C LEU A 56 -9.50 4.62 -5.84
N LEU A 57 -9.66 3.97 -7.01
CA LEU A 57 -9.87 4.65 -8.30
C LEU A 57 -11.11 5.57 -8.28
N GLN A 58 -12.21 5.12 -7.68
CA GLN A 58 -13.42 5.94 -7.50
C GLN A 58 -13.18 7.20 -6.66
N SER A 59 -12.19 7.17 -5.76
CA SER A 59 -11.85 8.30 -4.88
C SER A 59 -10.85 9.29 -5.50
N ILE A 60 -10.20 8.97 -6.63
CA ILE A 60 -9.12 9.80 -7.21
C ILE A 60 -9.61 11.18 -7.68
N ASN A 61 -10.89 11.32 -8.03
CA ASN A 61 -11.48 12.62 -8.44
C ASN A 61 -11.58 13.66 -7.32
N GLU A 62 -11.27 13.28 -6.08
CA GLU A 62 -11.19 14.20 -4.94
C GLU A 62 -9.81 14.90 -4.93
N ASN A 63 -9.77 16.14 -4.43
CA ASN A 63 -8.55 16.98 -4.39
C ASN A 63 -7.49 16.50 -3.38
N HIS A 64 -7.16 15.22 -3.38
CA HIS A 64 -6.14 14.66 -2.48
C HIS A 64 -4.98 14.09 -3.29
N SER A 65 -3.77 14.53 -2.98
CA SER A 65 -2.54 14.10 -3.65
C SER A 65 -2.01 12.74 -3.16
N THR A 66 -2.44 12.33 -1.95
CA THR A 66 -2.01 11.06 -1.33
C THR A 66 -3.20 10.37 -0.69
N LYS A 67 -3.36 9.07 -0.96
CA LYS A 67 -4.42 8.24 -0.38
C LYS A 67 -3.86 6.89 0.09
N LEU A 68 -4.51 6.33 1.10
CA LEU A 68 -4.21 5.01 1.66
C LEU A 68 -5.53 4.25 1.84
N VAL A 69 -5.57 3.00 1.39
CA VAL A 69 -6.73 2.13 1.60
C VAL A 69 -6.60 1.38 2.93
N CYS A 70 -7.70 1.34 3.67
CA CYS A 70 -7.79 0.62 4.93
C CYS A 70 -9.08 -0.18 5.07
N HIS A 71 -9.06 -1.12 6.00
CA HIS A 71 -10.26 -1.81 6.45
C HIS A 71 -10.18 -2.10 7.95
N TYR A 72 -11.35 -2.39 8.55
CA TYR A 72 -11.43 -2.72 9.96
C TYR A 72 -11.16 -4.21 10.21
N MET A 73 -10.36 -4.49 11.25
CA MET A 73 -10.12 -5.84 11.75
C MET A 73 -10.35 -5.91 13.26
N LYS A 74 -10.81 -7.07 13.74
CA LYS A 74 -10.98 -7.35 15.18
C LYS A 74 -9.66 -7.53 15.90
N ASP A 75 -8.66 -8.04 15.19
CA ASP A 75 -7.29 -8.19 15.68
C ASP A 75 -6.31 -7.61 14.69
N THR A 76 -5.55 -6.62 15.12
CA THR A 76 -4.56 -5.89 14.33
C THR A 76 -3.12 -6.27 14.66
N SER A 77 -2.89 -7.29 15.49
CA SER A 77 -1.56 -7.66 16.01
C SER A 77 -0.50 -7.93 14.93
N ARG A 78 -0.93 -8.36 13.74
CA ARG A 78 -0.04 -8.69 12.61
C ARG A 78 0.14 -7.55 11.60
N PHE A 79 -0.59 -6.46 11.73
CA PHE A 79 -0.72 -5.43 10.70
C PHE A 79 -0.42 -4.04 11.23
N GLY A 80 -0.08 -3.13 10.32
CA GLY A 80 0.05 -1.72 10.63
C GLY A 80 -1.32 -1.09 10.93
N LYS A 81 -1.51 -0.62 12.15
CA LYS A 81 -2.74 0.05 12.61
C LYS A 81 -2.70 1.53 12.27
N ILE A 82 -3.81 2.08 11.80
CA ILE A 82 -3.91 3.49 11.45
C ILE A 82 -4.96 4.22 12.29
N ILE A 83 -4.71 5.50 12.55
CA ILE A 83 -5.65 6.43 13.17
C ILE A 83 -5.89 7.59 12.20
N PHE A 84 -7.14 7.96 12.02
CA PHE A 84 -7.56 9.06 11.17
C PHE A 84 -8.70 9.85 11.81
N ASN A 85 -8.87 11.11 11.41
CA ASN A 85 -9.89 12.01 11.92
C ASN A 85 -11.25 11.80 11.22
N GLN A 86 -12.26 12.57 11.65
CA GLN A 86 -13.61 12.55 11.08
C GLN A 86 -13.65 12.95 9.59
N LYS A 87 -12.65 13.68 9.08
CA LYS A 87 -12.48 14.03 7.66
C LYS A 87 -11.74 12.95 6.87
N ASN A 88 -11.55 11.75 7.44
CA ASN A 88 -10.76 10.65 6.89
C ASN A 88 -9.31 11.05 6.55
N GLN A 89 -8.70 11.96 7.29
CA GLN A 89 -7.29 12.30 7.15
C GLN A 89 -6.47 11.47 8.14
N LEU A 90 -5.42 10.82 7.65
CA LEU A 90 -4.50 10.03 8.46
C LEU A 90 -3.81 10.92 9.50
N ILE A 91 -3.89 10.54 10.77
CA ILE A 91 -3.24 11.23 11.90
C ILE A 91 -1.99 10.48 12.32
N ASN A 92 -2.07 9.14 12.36
CA ASN A 92 -0.95 8.33 12.81
C ASN A 92 -0.94 6.95 12.16
N PHE A 93 0.25 6.38 12.09
CA PHE A 93 0.52 5.06 11.55
C PHE A 93 1.36 4.28 12.56
N PHE A 94 0.83 3.16 13.06
CA PHE A 94 1.53 2.27 13.99
C PHE A 94 1.81 0.94 13.31
N GLU A 95 3.05 0.63 13.08
CA GLU A 95 3.44 -0.66 12.53
C GLU A 95 3.53 -1.69 13.67
N LYS A 96 2.61 -2.66 13.69
CA LYS A 96 2.61 -3.86 14.57
C LYS A 96 2.74 -3.65 16.10
N GLU A 97 2.60 -2.42 16.58
CA GLU A 97 2.83 -2.12 18.00
C GLU A 97 1.60 -2.26 18.91
N LYS A 98 0.40 -2.26 18.33
CA LYS A 98 -0.85 -2.25 19.09
C LYS A 98 -1.81 -3.32 18.62
N SER A 99 -2.01 -4.36 19.42
CA SER A 99 -3.05 -5.37 19.21
C SER A 99 -4.46 -4.82 19.48
N GLY A 100 -5.48 -5.64 19.20
CA GLY A 100 -6.88 -5.33 19.40
C GLY A 100 -7.57 -4.79 18.15
N PRO A 101 -8.85 -4.39 18.26
CA PRO A 101 -9.64 -3.97 17.11
C PRO A 101 -9.18 -2.60 16.55
N GLY A 102 -9.34 -2.43 15.24
CA GLY A 102 -8.99 -1.16 14.61
C GLY A 102 -8.91 -1.23 13.08
N TYR A 103 -8.59 -0.10 12.49
CA TYR A 103 -8.32 -0.03 11.07
C TYR A 103 -6.86 -0.36 10.78
N ILE A 104 -6.64 -1.19 9.77
CA ILE A 104 -5.29 -1.53 9.32
C ILE A 104 -5.01 -0.95 7.94
N ASN A 105 -3.74 -0.73 7.66
CA ASN A 105 -3.24 -0.47 6.32
C ASN A 105 -3.43 -1.72 5.45
N SER A 106 -4.07 -1.56 4.30
CA SER A 106 -4.36 -2.67 3.37
C SER A 106 -3.30 -2.87 2.30
N GLY A 107 -2.18 -2.14 2.36
CA GLY A 107 -1.11 -2.24 1.38
C GLY A 107 -1.45 -1.69 -0.01
N ILE A 108 -2.39 -0.76 -0.10
CA ILE A 108 -2.81 -0.11 -1.35
C ILE A 108 -2.74 1.41 -1.16
N TYR A 109 -1.96 2.07 -2.02
CA TYR A 109 -1.70 3.50 -1.92
C TYR A 109 -1.86 4.20 -3.26
N PHE A 110 -2.18 5.48 -3.20
CA PHE A 110 -2.12 6.40 -4.32
C PHE A 110 -1.26 7.59 -3.96
N PHE A 111 -0.38 7.97 -4.88
CA PHE A 111 0.42 9.19 -4.78
C PHE A 111 0.38 9.96 -6.11
N LYS A 112 0.29 11.28 -6.03
CA LYS A 112 0.76 12.12 -7.12
C LYS A 112 2.28 12.14 -7.11
N LYS A 113 2.90 11.91 -8.27
CA LYS A 113 4.36 11.86 -8.43
C LYS A 113 5.03 13.13 -7.87
N GLU A 114 4.49 14.30 -8.18
CA GLU A 114 4.99 15.59 -7.71
C GLU A 114 5.14 15.64 -6.19
N LYS A 115 4.21 15.01 -5.44
CA LYS A 115 4.23 14.99 -3.98
C LYS A 115 5.22 14.00 -3.40
N ILE A 116 5.28 12.79 -3.95
CA ILE A 116 6.19 11.77 -3.41
C ILE A 116 7.66 12.07 -3.71
N VAL A 117 7.98 12.75 -4.83
CA VAL A 117 9.36 13.10 -5.18
C VAL A 117 9.98 14.11 -4.22
N GLU A 118 9.20 14.94 -3.54
CA GLU A 118 9.68 15.87 -2.50
C GLU A 118 10.40 15.13 -1.35
N TYR A 119 10.09 13.84 -1.16
CA TYR A 119 10.67 12.96 -0.14
C TYR A 119 11.76 12.02 -0.68
N LYS A 120 12.13 12.15 -1.97
CA LYS A 120 13.11 11.24 -2.61
C LYS A 120 14.45 11.32 -1.90
N THR A 121 14.91 10.16 -1.41
CA THR A 121 16.23 10.00 -0.82
C THR A 121 17.02 8.90 -1.55
N LYS A 122 18.33 8.88 -1.36
CA LYS A 122 19.18 7.78 -1.83
C LYS A 122 19.27 6.70 -0.75
N GLY A 123 19.07 5.44 -1.14
CA GLY A 123 19.27 4.28 -0.27
C GLY A 123 17.99 3.71 0.31
N TYR A 124 18.09 3.10 1.47
CA TYR A 124 16.99 2.42 2.13
C TYR A 124 15.99 3.40 2.72
N MET A 125 14.70 3.19 2.39
CA MET A 125 13.58 3.90 3.00
C MET A 125 12.33 3.01 3.05
N SER A 126 11.72 2.90 4.22
CA SER A 126 10.42 2.24 4.41
C SER A 126 9.28 3.22 4.12
N LEU A 127 8.25 2.74 3.43
CA LEU A 127 7.03 3.50 3.19
C LEU A 127 6.29 3.76 4.50
N GLU A 128 6.16 2.74 5.33
CA GLU A 128 5.34 2.71 6.54
C GLU A 128 6.07 3.32 7.76
N HIS A 129 7.37 3.03 7.91
CA HIS A 129 8.15 3.49 9.07
C HIS A 129 8.78 4.88 8.88
N GLN A 130 8.95 5.34 7.64
CA GLN A 130 9.68 6.57 7.37
C GLN A 130 8.91 7.54 6.48
N LEU A 131 8.51 7.16 5.28
CA LEU A 131 7.89 8.09 4.32
C LEU A 131 6.56 8.63 4.84
N ILE A 132 5.59 7.75 5.17
CA ILE A 132 4.27 8.16 5.66
C ILE A 132 4.38 8.96 6.96
N PRO A 133 5.14 8.54 7.99
CA PRO A 133 5.34 9.35 9.19
C PRO A 133 5.96 10.73 8.91
N ASN A 134 6.93 10.82 7.99
CA ASN A 134 7.52 12.10 7.59
C ASN A 134 6.50 13.01 6.89
N MET A 135 5.66 12.45 6.01
CA MET A 135 4.58 13.19 5.36
C MET A 135 3.59 13.75 6.39
N ILE A 136 3.18 12.94 7.37
CA ILE A 136 2.30 13.38 8.47
C ILE A 136 2.96 14.51 9.27
N LYS A 137 4.25 14.37 9.63
CA LYS A 137 5.01 15.39 10.36
C LYS A 137 5.09 16.71 9.60
N ASN A 138 5.16 16.65 8.27
CA ASN A 138 5.16 17.82 7.39
C ASN A 138 3.74 18.34 7.07
N ASN A 139 2.72 17.91 7.82
CA ASN A 139 1.32 18.30 7.65
C ASN A 139 0.73 17.94 6.26
N GLU A 140 1.29 16.95 5.57
CA GLU A 140 0.69 16.45 4.33
C GLU A 140 -0.64 15.76 4.62
N LYS A 141 -1.65 16.06 3.80
CA LYS A 141 -2.98 15.48 3.94
C LYS A 141 -3.06 14.14 3.22
N ILE A 142 -2.90 13.06 3.97
CA ILE A 142 -3.08 11.70 3.48
C ILE A 142 -4.53 11.29 3.72
N HIS A 143 -5.29 11.08 2.66
CA HIS A 143 -6.69 10.69 2.75
C HIS A 143 -6.86 9.17 2.89
N VAL A 144 -7.68 8.75 3.85
CA VAL A 144 -7.96 7.33 4.12
C VAL A 144 -9.21 6.88 3.38
N VAL A 145 -9.07 5.86 2.54
CA VAL A 145 -10.16 5.23 1.80
C VAL A 145 -10.58 3.94 2.51
N LYS A 146 -11.76 3.94 3.12
CA LYS A 146 -12.26 2.81 3.90
C LYS A 146 -12.99 1.78 3.02
N ILE A 147 -12.69 0.50 3.26
CA ILE A 147 -13.43 -0.63 2.70
C ILE A 147 -14.17 -1.34 3.83
N ASN A 148 -15.47 -1.51 3.65
CA ASN A 148 -16.31 -2.21 4.62
C ASN A 148 -16.37 -3.71 4.28
N ASN A 149 -16.16 -4.56 5.29
CA ASN A 149 -16.26 -6.02 5.18
C ASN A 149 -15.57 -6.65 3.95
N PRO A 150 -14.30 -6.33 3.69
CA PRO A 150 -13.62 -6.87 2.52
C PRO A 150 -13.23 -8.33 2.70
N LYS A 151 -13.09 -9.05 1.58
CA LYS A 151 -12.21 -10.22 1.57
C LYS A 151 -10.77 -9.72 1.53
N PHE A 152 -10.04 -9.93 2.62
CA PHE A 152 -8.62 -9.62 2.74
C PHE A 152 -7.82 -10.90 2.87
N ILE A 153 -6.76 -11.00 2.08
CA ILE A 153 -5.83 -12.14 2.08
C ILE A 153 -4.44 -11.54 2.22
N ASP A 154 -3.72 -12.03 3.22
CA ASP A 154 -2.31 -11.75 3.45
C ASP A 154 -1.54 -13.06 3.30
N ILE A 155 -0.46 -13.04 2.55
CA ILE A 155 0.41 -14.20 2.30
C ILE A 155 1.85 -13.98 2.82
N GLY A 156 2.02 -13.03 3.73
CA GLY A 156 3.32 -12.68 4.31
C GLY A 156 3.90 -13.72 5.28
N THR A 157 3.15 -14.80 5.61
CA THR A 157 3.63 -15.91 6.45
C THR A 157 3.24 -17.26 5.86
N GLU A 158 3.96 -18.33 6.21
CA GLU A 158 3.66 -19.69 5.73
C GLU A 158 2.23 -20.13 6.10
N ASP A 159 1.77 -19.83 7.31
CA ASP A 159 0.41 -20.15 7.76
C ASP A 159 -0.64 -19.42 6.92
N SER A 160 -0.40 -18.14 6.61
CA SER A 160 -1.32 -17.35 5.80
C SER A 160 -1.37 -17.82 4.33
N ILE A 161 -0.27 -18.35 3.80
CA ILE A 161 -0.24 -19.02 2.49
C ILE A 161 -1.13 -20.27 2.50
N LEU A 162 -1.03 -21.09 3.54
CA LEU A 162 -1.85 -22.30 3.66
C LEU A 162 -3.36 -21.97 3.80
N GLU A 163 -3.70 -20.93 4.57
CA GLU A 163 -5.09 -20.45 4.68
C GLU A 163 -5.62 -19.88 3.35
N SER A 164 -4.79 -19.14 2.62
CA SER A 164 -5.19 -18.54 1.33
C SER A 164 -5.51 -19.62 0.30
N LYS A 165 -4.71 -20.69 0.24
CA LYS A 165 -4.97 -21.85 -0.64
C LYS A 165 -6.30 -22.55 -0.33
N LYS A 166 -6.70 -22.61 0.95
CA LYS A 166 -8.02 -23.16 1.37
C LYS A 166 -9.18 -22.25 0.95
N LYS A 167 -8.99 -20.91 1.01
CA LYS A 167 -10.01 -19.92 0.63
C LYS A 167 -10.16 -19.76 -0.89
N ALA A 168 -9.11 -20.00 -1.66
CA ALA A 168 -9.14 -19.92 -3.12
C ALA A 168 -9.85 -21.12 -3.79
N LYS A 169 -10.06 -22.23 -3.07
CA LYS A 169 -10.76 -23.44 -3.56
C LYS A 169 -12.28 -23.40 -3.33
N LYS A 170 -12.80 -22.35 -2.71
CA LYS A 170 -14.24 -22.10 -2.49
C LYS A 170 -14.71 -20.90 -3.30
#